data_126b8d93044b90587d315a21262298bc
#
_entry.id   126b8d93044b90587d315a21262298bc
#
_cell.length_a   1.000
_cell.length_b   1.000
_cell.length_c   1.000
_cell.angle_alpha   90.00
_cell.angle_beta   90.00
_cell.angle_gamma   90.00
#
_symmetry.space_group_name_H-M   'P 1'
#
loop_
_entity.id
_entity.type
_entity.pdbx_description
1 polymer ?
#
loop_
_entity_poly.entity_id
_entity_poly.type
_entity_poly.pdbx_seq_one_letter_code
_entity_poly.pdbx_strand_id
1 'polypeptide(L)'
;AEWLKVVVRDPQLVKALEPYRAENLFNDYYHGSVWNATVMREQGVAGIARFAPYVHDDLCGKLVSQINHPQALSQLILASEQGKRCHERMTQASARFPHAALAALAELLTQKEEKRWRIMLMTLLSGQPGLVGEIVPWISAQAATLLEACQQQLSQQAECARDDMLPPALVTPPWAAKKKKSPIAQLNLPPLPLEPVCMLTEEASKQLLEQRSWYAR
;
A
#
# COMPACT_ATOMS: atom_id res chain seq x y z
N ALA A 1 33.15 -7.15 4.67
CA ALA A 1 32.79 -5.82 4.10
C ALA A 1 31.29 -5.58 4.07
N GLU A 2 30.47 -6.58 3.74
CA GLU A 2 29.00 -6.45 3.57
C GLU A 2 28.28 -6.08 4.87
N TRP A 3 28.65 -6.70 5.99
CA TRP A 3 28.10 -6.39 7.32
C TRP A 3 28.28 -4.93 7.72
N LEU A 4 29.41 -4.34 7.36
CA LEU A 4 29.68 -2.95 7.68
C LEU A 4 28.68 -2.01 7.01
N LYS A 5 28.20 -2.32 5.81
CA LYS A 5 27.21 -1.50 5.11
C LYS A 5 25.86 -1.44 5.83
N VAL A 6 25.51 -2.49 6.58
CA VAL A 6 24.23 -2.58 7.29
C VAL A 6 24.28 -1.81 8.60
N VAL A 7 25.41 -1.87 9.33
CA VAL A 7 25.54 -1.29 10.67
C VAL A 7 26.17 0.11 10.69
N VAL A 8 26.79 0.53 9.61
CA VAL A 8 27.42 1.86 9.53
C VAL A 8 26.36 2.95 9.48
N ARG A 9 26.44 3.89 10.43
CA ARG A 9 25.56 5.06 10.54
C ARG A 9 26.16 6.31 9.90
N ASP A 10 27.51 6.38 9.78
CA ASP A 10 28.20 7.53 9.21
C ASP A 10 27.93 7.61 7.69
N PRO A 11 27.33 8.71 7.19
CA PRO A 11 27.02 8.89 5.77
C PRO A 11 28.26 8.88 4.87
N GLN A 12 29.43 9.33 5.36
CA GLN A 12 30.67 9.33 4.59
C GLN A 12 31.20 7.91 4.40
N LEU A 13 31.16 7.09 5.45
CA LEU A 13 31.54 5.68 5.36
C LEU A 13 30.54 4.88 4.52
N VAL A 14 29.26 5.17 4.62
CA VAL A 14 28.23 4.57 3.74
C VAL A 14 28.56 4.84 2.27
N LYS A 15 28.90 6.09 1.93
CA LYS A 15 29.27 6.47 0.56
C LYS A 15 30.57 5.80 0.11
N ALA A 16 31.56 5.71 0.99
CA ALA A 16 32.82 5.03 0.70
C ALA A 16 32.66 3.51 0.47
N LEU A 17 31.64 2.90 1.06
CA LEU A 17 31.30 1.47 0.90
C LEU A 17 30.42 1.19 -0.33
N GLU A 18 29.84 2.20 -0.98
CA GLU A 18 28.99 2.02 -2.16
C GLU A 18 29.65 1.22 -3.31
N PRO A 19 30.92 1.45 -3.68
CA PRO A 19 31.57 0.69 -4.74
C PRO A 19 31.67 -0.81 -4.47
N TYR A 20 31.62 -1.21 -3.20
CA TYR A 20 31.68 -2.61 -2.77
C TYR A 20 30.27 -3.24 -2.66
N ARG A 21 29.35 -2.84 -3.53
CA ARG A 21 27.96 -3.33 -3.54
C ARG A 21 27.91 -4.86 -3.67
N ALA A 22 27.39 -5.51 -2.66
CA ALA A 22 26.83 -6.84 -2.83
C ALA A 22 25.46 -6.66 -3.50
N GLU A 23 25.36 -7.02 -4.77
CA GLU A 23 24.19 -6.78 -5.61
C GLU A 23 22.89 -7.39 -5.06
N ASN A 24 22.98 -8.34 -4.13
CA ASN A 24 21.84 -9.14 -3.68
C ASN A 24 21.58 -9.10 -2.16
N LEU A 25 22.28 -8.27 -1.37
CA LEU A 25 22.15 -8.33 0.09
C LEU A 25 20.71 -8.13 0.57
N PHE A 26 19.97 -7.23 -0.05
CA PHE A 26 18.60 -6.89 0.34
C PHE A 26 17.55 -7.83 -0.23
N ASN A 27 17.91 -8.62 -1.24
CA ASN A 27 17.02 -9.55 -1.94
C ASN A 27 17.39 -11.02 -1.72
N ASP A 28 18.28 -11.29 -0.77
CA ASP A 28 18.60 -12.66 -0.36
C ASP A 28 17.36 -13.33 0.25
N TYR A 29 16.93 -14.43 -0.37
CA TYR A 29 15.76 -15.19 0.05
C TYR A 29 15.82 -15.65 1.52
N TYR A 30 17.01 -16.01 2.02
CA TYR A 30 17.19 -16.52 3.37
C TYR A 30 17.39 -15.42 4.43
N HIS A 31 18.06 -14.33 4.09
CA HIS A 31 18.50 -13.32 5.06
C HIS A 31 18.01 -11.90 4.75
N GLY A 32 17.41 -11.67 3.57
CA GLY A 32 17.01 -10.33 3.12
C GLY A 32 16.08 -9.61 4.10
N SER A 33 15.14 -10.32 4.74
CA SER A 33 14.25 -9.73 5.75
C SER A 33 15.00 -9.26 7.00
N VAL A 34 16.01 -10.03 7.44
CA VAL A 34 16.85 -9.69 8.60
C VAL A 34 17.74 -8.49 8.28
N TRP A 35 18.35 -8.48 7.11
CA TRP A 35 19.17 -7.36 6.63
C TRP A 35 18.38 -6.08 6.55
N ASN A 36 17.20 -6.14 5.92
CA ASN A 36 16.30 -5.01 5.77
C ASN A 36 15.85 -4.44 7.13
N ALA A 37 15.47 -5.31 8.06
CA ALA A 37 15.11 -4.92 9.41
C ALA A 37 16.28 -4.29 10.17
N THR A 38 17.50 -4.82 10.01
CA THR A 38 18.70 -4.27 10.64
C THR A 38 19.03 -2.89 10.10
N VAL A 39 18.95 -2.67 8.78
CA VAL A 39 19.15 -1.34 8.18
C VAL A 39 18.15 -0.33 8.75
N MET A 40 16.87 -0.70 8.83
CA MET A 40 15.85 0.19 9.40
C MET A 40 16.09 0.48 10.88
N ARG A 41 16.50 -0.52 11.65
CA ARG A 41 16.83 -0.35 13.07
C ARG A 41 18.03 0.57 13.29
N GLU A 42 19.10 0.39 12.51
CA GLU A 42 20.36 1.09 12.71
C GLU A 42 20.37 2.48 12.07
N GLN A 43 19.71 2.65 10.93
CA GLN A 43 19.75 3.88 10.15
C GLN A 43 18.45 4.69 10.17
N GLY A 44 17.37 4.10 10.67
CA GLY A 44 16.07 4.77 10.73
C GLY A 44 15.62 5.27 9.35
N VAL A 45 15.11 6.50 9.31
CA VAL A 45 14.60 7.14 8.08
C VAL A 45 15.66 7.23 6.97
N ALA A 46 16.93 7.47 7.32
CA ALA A 46 18.01 7.53 6.33
C ALA A 46 18.21 6.21 5.59
N GLY A 47 17.87 5.08 6.22
CA GLY A 47 17.92 3.76 5.62
C GLY A 47 16.91 3.55 4.48
N ILE A 48 15.81 4.33 4.44
CA ILE A 48 14.77 4.19 3.42
C ILE A 48 15.34 4.40 2.01
N ALA A 49 16.21 5.37 1.83
CA ALA A 49 16.82 5.67 0.54
C ALA A 49 17.60 4.49 -0.05
N ARG A 50 18.12 3.59 0.79
CA ARG A 50 18.87 2.40 0.35
C ARG A 50 18.00 1.34 -0.30
N PHE A 51 16.72 1.34 0.00
CA PHE A 51 15.76 0.39 -0.57
C PHE A 51 15.25 0.80 -1.94
N ALA A 52 15.45 2.07 -2.36
CA ALA A 52 14.91 2.60 -3.61
C ALA A 52 15.18 1.70 -4.84
N PRO A 53 16.40 1.15 -5.06
CA PRO A 53 16.66 0.27 -6.19
C PRO A 53 15.94 -1.08 -6.13
N TYR A 54 15.48 -1.50 -4.94
CA TYR A 54 14.95 -2.84 -4.66
C TYR A 54 13.47 -2.83 -4.29
N VAL A 55 12.79 -1.69 -4.33
CA VAL A 55 11.37 -1.58 -3.94
C VAL A 55 10.44 -2.42 -4.81
N HIS A 56 10.84 -2.72 -6.05
CA HIS A 56 10.11 -3.61 -6.95
C HIS A 56 10.16 -5.08 -6.49
N ASP A 57 11.17 -5.47 -5.70
CA ASP A 57 11.31 -6.80 -5.16
C ASP A 57 10.31 -7.09 -4.04
N ASP A 58 10.00 -8.37 -3.84
CA ASP A 58 8.94 -8.76 -2.92
C ASP A 58 9.27 -8.42 -1.46
N LEU A 59 10.48 -8.69 -1.02
CA LEU A 59 10.91 -8.47 0.37
C LEU A 59 11.05 -6.98 0.69
N CYS A 60 11.80 -6.24 -0.12
CA CYS A 60 12.00 -4.81 0.07
C CYS A 60 10.70 -4.02 -0.10
N GLY A 61 9.90 -4.33 -1.12
CA GLY A 61 8.64 -3.67 -1.35
C GLY A 61 7.63 -3.88 -0.21
N LYS A 62 7.57 -5.08 0.38
CA LYS A 62 6.75 -5.35 1.56
C LYS A 62 7.23 -4.55 2.77
N LEU A 63 8.53 -4.47 3.02
CA LEU A 63 9.08 -3.69 4.12
C LEU A 63 8.74 -2.21 3.96
N VAL A 64 9.06 -1.62 2.80
CA VAL A 64 8.82 -0.20 2.52
C VAL A 64 7.34 0.15 2.63
N SER A 65 6.43 -0.75 2.25
CA SER A 65 4.99 -0.56 2.38
C SER A 65 4.47 -0.54 3.83
N GLN A 66 5.28 -0.93 4.81
CA GLN A 66 4.94 -0.85 6.24
C GLN A 66 5.45 0.43 6.92
N ILE A 67 6.20 1.27 6.21
CA ILE A 67 6.84 2.44 6.78
C ILE A 67 5.95 3.67 6.57
N ASN A 68 5.46 4.25 7.67
CA ASN A 68 4.69 5.50 7.65
C ASN A 68 5.65 6.70 7.52
N HIS A 69 6.15 6.92 6.32
CA HIS A 69 7.04 8.06 6.04
C HIS A 69 6.91 8.50 4.58
N PRO A 70 6.88 9.82 4.28
CA PRO A 70 6.72 10.33 2.90
C PRO A 70 7.77 9.77 1.92
N GLN A 71 9.02 9.64 2.34
CA GLN A 71 10.08 9.08 1.50
C GLN A 71 9.81 7.61 1.11
N ALA A 72 9.24 6.79 2.01
CA ALA A 72 8.88 5.42 1.70
C ALA A 72 7.73 5.38 0.67
N LEU A 73 6.71 6.23 0.87
CA LEU A 73 5.59 6.33 -0.06
C LEU A 73 6.06 6.87 -1.44
N SER A 74 6.98 7.84 -1.49
CA SER A 74 7.58 8.31 -2.74
C SER A 74 8.22 7.17 -3.53
N GLN A 75 9.00 6.31 -2.87
CA GLN A 75 9.61 5.16 -3.52
C GLN A 75 8.57 4.17 -4.06
N LEU A 76 7.50 3.90 -3.31
CA LEU A 76 6.41 3.03 -3.76
C LEU A 76 5.64 3.63 -4.94
N ILE A 77 5.40 4.95 -4.94
CA ILE A 77 4.75 5.67 -6.02
C ILE A 77 5.59 5.57 -7.30
N LEU A 78 6.90 5.83 -7.21
CA LEU A 78 7.82 5.71 -8.34
C LEU A 78 7.93 4.27 -8.86
N ALA A 79 7.95 3.28 -7.97
CA ALA A 79 8.00 1.87 -8.34
C ALA A 79 6.66 1.33 -8.87
N SER A 80 5.53 2.02 -8.64
CA SER A 80 4.20 1.54 -9.01
C SER A 80 4.01 1.28 -10.51
N GLU A 81 4.86 1.87 -11.34
CA GLU A 81 4.86 1.69 -12.79
C GLU A 81 5.55 0.39 -13.25
N GLN A 82 6.33 -0.22 -12.37
CA GLN A 82 7.14 -1.40 -12.71
C GLN A 82 6.35 -2.73 -12.66
N GLY A 83 5.07 -2.70 -12.25
CA GLY A 83 4.22 -3.88 -12.29
C GLY A 83 3.05 -3.85 -11.33
N LYS A 84 2.12 -4.79 -11.56
CA LYS A 84 0.86 -4.89 -10.80
C LYS A 84 1.08 -4.99 -9.27
N ARG A 85 2.04 -5.81 -8.83
CA ARG A 85 2.34 -5.98 -7.39
C ARG A 85 2.82 -4.69 -6.74
N CYS A 86 3.66 -3.91 -7.43
CA CYS A 86 4.13 -2.62 -6.94
C CYS A 86 2.97 -1.62 -6.81
N HIS A 87 2.08 -1.61 -7.78
CA HIS A 87 0.87 -0.79 -7.75
C HIS A 87 -0.07 -1.17 -6.59
N GLU A 88 -0.31 -2.46 -6.36
CA GLU A 88 -1.13 -2.95 -5.24
C GLU A 88 -0.54 -2.54 -3.89
N ARG A 89 0.78 -2.70 -3.70
CA ARG A 89 1.48 -2.28 -2.47
C ARG A 89 1.37 -0.78 -2.25
N MET A 90 1.60 0.01 -3.28
CA MET A 90 1.45 1.46 -3.22
C MET A 90 0.03 1.85 -2.82
N THR A 91 -0.98 1.25 -3.43
CA THR A 91 -2.40 1.52 -3.10
C THR A 91 -2.72 1.16 -1.65
N GLN A 92 -2.29 -0.01 -1.18
CA GLN A 92 -2.50 -0.45 0.20
C GLN A 92 -1.76 0.47 1.21
N ALA A 93 -0.50 0.82 0.91
CA ALA A 93 0.27 1.71 1.76
C ALA A 93 -0.33 3.12 1.82
N SER A 94 -0.81 3.66 0.69
CA SER A 94 -1.48 4.97 0.63
C SER A 94 -2.79 4.99 1.41
N ALA A 95 -3.57 3.92 1.37
CA ALA A 95 -4.78 3.79 2.16
C ALA A 95 -4.49 3.69 3.68
N ARG A 96 -3.39 3.02 4.04
CA ARG A 96 -2.96 2.86 5.44
C ARG A 96 -2.32 4.11 6.02
N PHE A 97 -1.58 4.87 5.20
CA PHE A 97 -0.79 6.04 5.61
C PHE A 97 -1.11 7.26 4.74
N PRO A 98 -2.35 7.78 4.79
CA PRO A 98 -2.81 8.83 3.88
C PRO A 98 -2.02 10.14 4.02
N HIS A 99 -1.59 10.53 5.23
CA HIS A 99 -0.76 11.73 5.45
C HIS A 99 0.58 11.61 4.70
N ALA A 100 1.27 10.48 4.87
CA ALA A 100 2.54 10.27 4.21
C ALA A 100 2.39 10.16 2.68
N ALA A 101 1.28 9.59 2.20
CA ALA A 101 0.98 9.50 0.78
C ALA A 101 0.70 10.85 0.15
N LEU A 102 -0.09 11.71 0.80
CA LEU A 102 -0.37 13.07 0.34
C LEU A 102 0.90 13.92 0.32
N ALA A 103 1.71 13.86 1.39
CA ALA A 103 2.99 14.56 1.45
C ALA A 103 3.93 14.10 0.33
N ALA A 104 4.06 12.78 0.12
CA ALA A 104 4.89 12.21 -0.93
C ALA A 104 4.45 12.64 -2.34
N LEU A 105 3.16 12.58 -2.64
CA LEU A 105 2.59 12.98 -3.93
C LEU A 105 2.77 14.48 -4.17
N ALA A 106 2.54 15.32 -3.16
CA ALA A 106 2.74 16.76 -3.28
C ALA A 106 4.19 17.10 -3.61
N GLU A 107 5.16 16.52 -2.87
CA GLU A 107 6.59 16.76 -3.15
C GLU A 107 7.03 16.20 -4.51
N LEU A 108 6.54 15.04 -4.93
CA LEU A 108 6.85 14.51 -6.26
C LEU A 108 6.30 15.39 -7.37
N LEU A 109 5.09 15.93 -7.23
CA LEU A 109 4.46 16.81 -8.20
C LEU A 109 5.16 18.17 -8.33
N THR A 110 5.86 18.65 -7.29
CA THR A 110 6.70 19.84 -7.41
C THR A 110 7.95 19.60 -8.25
N GLN A 111 8.44 18.36 -8.29
CA GLN A 111 9.62 17.99 -9.07
C GLN A 111 9.28 17.65 -10.51
N LYS A 112 8.17 16.96 -10.72
CA LYS A 112 7.71 16.52 -12.03
C LYS A 112 6.18 16.52 -12.07
N GLU A 113 5.62 17.28 -13.02
CA GLU A 113 4.18 17.24 -13.28
C GLU A 113 3.81 15.92 -13.95
N GLU A 114 3.18 15.02 -13.22
CA GLU A 114 2.74 13.72 -13.72
C GLU A 114 1.22 13.59 -13.53
N LYS A 115 0.47 13.46 -14.63
CA LYS A 115 -0.99 13.40 -14.63
C LYS A 115 -1.53 12.30 -13.70
N ARG A 116 -0.88 11.16 -13.66
CA ARG A 116 -1.24 10.03 -12.82
C ARG A 116 -1.15 10.36 -11.33
N TRP A 117 -0.05 10.98 -10.91
CA TRP A 117 0.15 11.39 -9.52
C TRP A 117 -0.85 12.47 -9.11
N ARG A 118 -1.17 13.37 -10.03
CA ARG A 118 -2.21 14.39 -9.79
C ARG A 118 -3.58 13.75 -9.57
N ILE A 119 -3.97 12.76 -10.37
CA ILE A 119 -5.23 12.02 -10.19
C ILE A 119 -5.24 11.31 -8.84
N MET A 120 -4.15 10.65 -8.45
CA MET A 120 -4.02 10.00 -7.15
C MET A 120 -4.15 11.00 -6.00
N LEU A 121 -3.46 12.15 -6.11
CA LEU A 121 -3.54 13.23 -5.12
C LEU A 121 -4.99 13.71 -4.96
N MET A 122 -5.66 14.02 -6.05
CA MET A 122 -7.06 14.49 -6.05
C MET A 122 -8.01 13.45 -5.47
N THR A 123 -7.79 12.17 -5.77
CA THR A 123 -8.59 11.06 -5.20
C THR A 123 -8.43 10.95 -3.69
N LEU A 124 -7.21 11.04 -3.18
CA LEU A 124 -6.95 11.00 -1.74
C LEU A 124 -7.54 12.24 -1.03
N LEU A 125 -7.37 13.43 -1.61
CA LEU A 125 -7.92 14.67 -1.06
C LEU A 125 -9.45 14.69 -1.03
N SER A 126 -10.11 14.16 -2.06
CA SER A 126 -11.58 14.06 -2.10
C SER A 126 -12.13 13.16 -1.00
N GLY A 127 -11.39 12.08 -0.66
CA GLY A 127 -11.76 11.18 0.42
C GLY A 127 -11.52 11.74 1.83
N GLN A 128 -10.54 12.64 1.98
CA GLN A 128 -10.08 13.14 3.28
C GLN A 128 -9.61 14.61 3.22
N PRO A 129 -10.51 15.55 2.99
CA PRO A 129 -10.15 16.97 2.78
C PRO A 129 -9.52 17.65 4.00
N GLY A 130 -9.77 17.14 5.21
CA GLY A 130 -9.22 17.70 6.45
C GLY A 130 -7.71 17.49 6.64
N LEU A 131 -7.08 16.55 5.92
CA LEU A 131 -5.68 16.23 6.11
C LEU A 131 -4.71 17.32 5.66
N VAL A 132 -5.12 18.23 4.77
CA VAL A 132 -4.23 19.27 4.23
C VAL A 132 -3.65 20.14 5.35
N GLY A 133 -4.49 20.61 6.29
CA GLY A 133 -4.04 21.43 7.41
C GLY A 133 -3.02 20.74 8.32
N GLU A 134 -3.10 19.42 8.44
CA GLU A 134 -2.18 18.63 9.26
C GLU A 134 -0.83 18.40 8.57
N ILE A 135 -0.80 18.36 7.25
CA ILE A 135 0.38 18.03 6.44
C ILE A 135 1.20 19.26 6.08
N VAL A 136 0.56 20.40 5.84
CA VAL A 136 1.21 21.66 5.41
C VAL A 136 2.45 22.02 6.25
N PRO A 137 2.47 21.87 7.59
CA PRO A 137 3.66 22.19 8.39
C PRO A 137 4.88 21.28 8.12
N TRP A 138 4.70 20.15 7.45
CA TRP A 138 5.71 19.09 7.30
C TRP A 138 6.26 18.94 5.87
N ILE A 139 5.76 19.75 4.94
CA ILE A 139 6.13 19.70 3.51
C ILE A 139 6.76 21.02 3.07
N SER A 140 7.34 21.03 1.86
CA SER A 140 7.89 22.25 1.27
C SER A 140 6.79 23.29 0.99
N ALA A 141 7.15 24.57 0.98
CA ALA A 141 6.20 25.66 0.69
C ALA A 141 5.57 25.49 -0.72
N GLN A 142 6.32 24.96 -1.68
CA GLN A 142 5.81 24.68 -3.03
C GLN A 142 4.76 23.57 -3.02
N ALA A 143 5.01 22.49 -2.29
CA ALA A 143 4.07 21.39 -2.12
C ALA A 143 2.80 21.82 -1.36
N ALA A 144 2.95 22.67 -0.34
CA ALA A 144 1.82 23.26 0.39
C ALA A 144 0.91 24.07 -0.53
N THR A 145 1.48 24.99 -1.31
CA THR A 145 0.73 25.80 -2.28
C THR A 145 -0.01 24.92 -3.31
N LEU A 146 0.63 23.84 -3.79
CA LEU A 146 0.03 22.88 -4.70
C LEU A 146 -1.17 22.16 -4.04
N LEU A 147 -1.03 21.71 -2.80
CA LEU A 147 -2.11 21.05 -2.07
C LEU A 147 -3.30 21.97 -1.84
N GLU A 148 -3.05 23.22 -1.44
CA GLU A 148 -4.10 24.22 -1.23
C GLU A 148 -4.84 24.53 -2.54
N ALA A 149 -4.12 24.68 -3.65
CA ALA A 149 -4.74 24.88 -4.97
C ALA A 149 -5.60 23.67 -5.39
N CYS A 150 -5.14 22.45 -5.16
CA CYS A 150 -5.92 21.24 -5.42
C CYS A 150 -7.17 21.17 -4.54
N GLN A 151 -7.06 21.53 -3.27
CA GLN A 151 -8.20 21.57 -2.34
C GLN A 151 -9.24 22.62 -2.77
N GLN A 152 -8.81 23.80 -3.18
CA GLN A 152 -9.70 24.84 -3.71
C GLN A 152 -10.42 24.37 -4.98
N GLN A 153 -9.70 23.70 -5.89
CA GLN A 153 -10.30 23.14 -7.08
C GLN A 153 -11.39 22.10 -6.76
N LEU A 154 -11.14 21.22 -5.78
CA LEU A 154 -12.15 20.25 -5.32
C LEU A 154 -13.36 20.94 -4.68
N SER A 155 -13.14 21.98 -3.88
CA SER A 155 -14.23 22.75 -3.25
C SER A 155 -15.12 23.42 -4.29
N GLN A 156 -14.53 23.97 -5.36
CA GLN A 156 -15.28 24.57 -6.47
C GLN A 156 -16.08 23.54 -7.28
N GLN A 157 -15.55 22.31 -7.41
CA GLN A 157 -16.25 21.22 -8.09
C GLN A 157 -17.36 20.59 -7.23
N ALA A 158 -17.32 20.78 -5.93
CA ALA A 158 -18.28 20.23 -4.98
C ALA A 158 -19.56 21.07 -4.84
N GLU A 159 -19.80 22.08 -5.70
CA GLU A 159 -21.13 22.66 -5.84
C GLU A 159 -22.08 21.59 -6.36
N CYS A 160 -22.67 20.87 -5.42
CA CYS A 160 -23.74 19.91 -5.72
C CYS A 160 -24.85 20.66 -6.46
N ALA A 161 -25.27 20.13 -7.63
CA ALA A 161 -26.47 20.61 -8.28
C ALA A 161 -27.61 20.61 -7.26
N ARG A 162 -28.39 21.71 -7.18
CA ARG A 162 -29.55 21.78 -6.30
C ARG A 162 -30.57 20.71 -6.70
N ASP A 163 -31.36 20.25 -5.76
CA ASP A 163 -32.36 19.21 -6.01
C ASP A 163 -33.33 19.57 -7.14
N ASP A 164 -33.60 20.88 -7.34
CA ASP A 164 -34.41 21.40 -8.44
C ASP A 164 -33.77 21.29 -9.83
N MET A 165 -32.44 21.18 -9.89
CA MET A 165 -31.65 21.00 -11.12
C MET A 165 -31.40 19.52 -11.45
N LEU A 166 -31.72 18.62 -10.55
CA LEU A 166 -31.50 17.19 -10.73
C LEU A 166 -32.70 16.51 -11.44
N PRO A 167 -32.47 15.59 -12.38
CA PRO A 167 -33.54 14.75 -12.89
C PRO A 167 -34.26 14.03 -11.77
N PRO A 168 -35.59 13.82 -11.84
CA PRO A 168 -36.38 13.18 -10.78
C PRO A 168 -35.83 11.81 -10.34
N ALA A 169 -35.22 11.07 -11.26
CA ALA A 169 -34.59 9.80 -10.99
C ALA A 169 -33.34 9.88 -10.09
N LEU A 170 -32.71 11.05 -9.99
CA LEU A 170 -31.55 11.28 -9.10
C LEU A 170 -32.00 11.87 -7.75
N VAL A 171 -33.09 12.64 -7.72
CA VAL A 171 -33.69 13.16 -6.47
C VAL A 171 -34.33 12.00 -5.67
N THR A 172 -35.06 11.12 -6.36
CA THR A 172 -35.66 9.93 -5.77
C THR A 172 -35.24 8.69 -6.52
N PRO A 173 -34.02 8.20 -6.30
CA PRO A 173 -33.51 7.07 -7.05
C PRO A 173 -34.33 5.81 -6.74
N PRO A 174 -34.64 4.96 -7.77
CA PRO A 174 -35.47 3.77 -7.61
C PRO A 174 -34.98 2.77 -6.56
N TRP A 175 -33.68 2.79 -6.29
CA TRP A 175 -33.06 1.94 -5.25
C TRP A 175 -33.20 2.50 -3.82
N ALA A 176 -33.52 3.79 -3.65
CA ALA A 176 -33.82 4.39 -2.35
C ALA A 176 -35.23 4.03 -1.86
N ALA A 177 -36.14 3.65 -2.76
CA ALA A 177 -37.43 3.10 -2.37
C ALA A 177 -37.18 1.80 -1.57
N LYS A 178 -37.59 1.81 -0.29
CA LYS A 178 -37.52 0.59 0.55
C LYS A 178 -38.26 -0.52 -0.19
N LYS A 179 -37.50 -1.45 -0.80
CA LYS A 179 -38.11 -2.68 -1.33
C LYS A 179 -38.90 -3.31 -0.20
N LYS A 180 -40.21 -3.42 -0.36
CA LYS A 180 -41.03 -4.27 0.52
C LYS A 180 -40.30 -5.62 0.56
N LYS A 181 -39.80 -6.00 1.74
CA LYS A 181 -39.19 -7.32 1.91
C LYS A 181 -40.26 -8.33 1.49
N SER A 182 -40.12 -8.89 0.31
CA SER A 182 -40.86 -10.10 -0.02
C SER A 182 -40.57 -11.10 1.09
N PRO A 183 -41.56 -11.73 1.69
CA PRO A 183 -41.31 -12.78 2.65
C PRO A 183 -40.33 -13.76 1.95
N ILE A 184 -39.15 -13.90 2.52
CA ILE A 184 -38.16 -14.87 2.04
C ILE A 184 -38.91 -16.20 2.10
N ALA A 185 -39.20 -16.81 0.94
CA ALA A 185 -39.73 -18.14 0.90
C ALA A 185 -38.78 -19.03 1.70
N GLN A 186 -39.20 -19.45 2.89
CA GLN A 186 -38.41 -20.40 3.67
C GLN A 186 -38.36 -21.68 2.84
N LEU A 187 -37.26 -21.90 2.17
CA LEU A 187 -36.97 -23.20 1.57
C LEU A 187 -36.82 -24.19 2.73
N ASN A 188 -37.88 -25.01 2.94
CA ASN A 188 -37.77 -26.17 3.80
C ASN A 188 -36.93 -27.22 3.06
N LEU A 189 -35.63 -27.07 3.14
CA LEU A 189 -34.70 -28.09 2.67
C LEU A 189 -34.71 -29.22 3.72
N PRO A 190 -34.84 -30.48 3.29
CA PRO A 190 -34.65 -31.60 4.18
C PRO A 190 -33.26 -31.50 4.80
N PRO A 191 -33.07 -31.85 6.09
CA PRO A 191 -31.78 -31.84 6.71
C PRO A 191 -30.83 -32.68 5.87
N LEU A 192 -29.74 -32.03 5.38
CA LEU A 192 -28.66 -32.74 4.70
C LEU A 192 -28.09 -33.77 5.68
N PRO A 193 -28.04 -35.06 5.30
CA PRO A 193 -27.35 -36.04 6.11
C PRO A 193 -25.90 -35.57 6.25
N LEU A 194 -25.53 -35.11 7.45
CA LEU A 194 -24.19 -34.73 7.83
C LEU A 194 -23.38 -35.99 8.11
N GLU A 195 -23.30 -36.91 7.17
CA GLU A 195 -22.25 -37.89 7.18
C GLU A 195 -20.98 -37.18 6.74
N PRO A 196 -19.92 -37.16 7.55
CA PRO A 196 -18.66 -36.62 7.15
C PRO A 196 -18.21 -37.42 5.93
N VAL A 197 -18.24 -36.78 4.75
CA VAL A 197 -17.64 -37.38 3.55
C VAL A 197 -16.14 -37.32 3.77
N CYS A 198 -15.60 -38.37 4.35
CA CYS A 198 -14.15 -38.57 4.45
C CYS A 198 -13.66 -38.81 3.02
N MET A 199 -13.14 -37.76 2.38
CA MET A 199 -12.58 -37.87 1.00
C MET A 199 -11.33 -38.77 0.95
N LEU A 200 -10.79 -39.13 2.08
CA LEU A 200 -9.64 -40.03 2.21
C LEU A 200 -10.12 -41.36 2.79
N THR A 201 -9.89 -42.44 2.06
CA THR A 201 -10.04 -43.76 2.63
C THR A 201 -9.07 -43.94 3.78
N GLU A 202 -9.37 -44.85 4.72
CA GLU A 202 -8.49 -45.10 5.86
C GLU A 202 -7.06 -45.51 5.44
N GLU A 203 -6.95 -46.23 4.32
CA GLU A 203 -5.68 -46.59 3.69
C GLU A 203 -4.93 -45.40 3.16
N ALA A 204 -5.59 -44.48 2.46
CA ALA A 204 -4.97 -43.25 1.96
C ALA A 204 -4.52 -42.32 3.09
N SER A 205 -5.25 -42.29 4.21
CA SER A 205 -4.85 -41.54 5.40
C SER A 205 -3.61 -42.13 6.07
N LYS A 206 -3.51 -43.46 6.15
CA LYS A 206 -2.32 -44.14 6.65
C LYS A 206 -1.11 -43.92 5.77
N GLN A 207 -1.24 -44.01 4.45
CA GLN A 207 -0.17 -43.71 3.49
C GLN A 207 0.37 -42.28 3.62
N LEU A 208 -0.52 -41.30 3.78
CA LEU A 208 -0.12 -39.90 3.99
C LEU A 208 0.61 -39.69 5.33
N LEU A 209 0.21 -40.37 6.40
CA LEU A 209 0.91 -40.33 7.68
C LEU A 209 2.29 -40.99 7.63
N GLU A 210 2.43 -42.09 6.89
CA GLU A 210 3.72 -42.75 6.66
C GLU A 210 4.65 -41.88 5.83
N GLN A 211 4.16 -41.22 4.75
CA GLN A 211 4.97 -40.30 3.97
C GLN A 211 5.44 -39.07 4.80
N ARG A 212 4.62 -38.58 5.72
CA ARG A 212 5.02 -37.46 6.59
C ARG A 212 6.19 -37.79 7.53
N SER A 213 6.38 -39.05 7.88
CA SER A 213 7.50 -39.49 8.72
C SER A 213 8.87 -39.40 8.02
N TRP A 214 8.88 -39.33 6.69
CA TRP A 214 10.14 -39.22 5.90
C TRP A 214 10.70 -37.80 5.86
N TYR A 215 9.88 -36.75 6.10
CA TYR A 215 10.32 -35.36 6.12
C TYR A 215 10.72 -34.84 7.52
N ALA A 216 10.66 -35.71 8.54
CA ALA A 216 10.98 -35.35 9.92
C ALA A 216 12.34 -35.88 10.41
N ARG A 217 13.24 -36.26 9.48
CA ARG A 217 14.62 -36.65 9.79
C ARG A 217 15.63 -35.68 9.22
#